data_bb4a6c34a4a97d137610e8e34480b79a
#
_entry.id   bb4a6c34a4a97d137610e8e34480b79a
#
_cell.length_a   1.000
_cell.length_b   1.000
_cell.length_c   1.000
_cell.angle_alpha   90.00
_cell.angle_beta   90.00
_cell.angle_gamma   90.00
#
_symmetry.space_group_name_H-M   'P 1'
#
loop_
_entity.id
_entity.type
_entity.pdbx_description
1 polymer ?
#
loop_
_entity_poly.entity_id
_entity_poly.type
_entity_poly.pdbx_seq_one_letter_code
_entity_poly.pdbx_strand_id
1 'polypeptide(L)'
;MYSSCGLIGFACQAFNKIDDPDVVSWNSMISGLVDLGFVEEGKQMFDRMSKRSFVTWNCLIDGYAREGRHKEILEIFKEMRVAKLEPSRFTMVSVLTACSYLGALEQGEWMQAHIEKNGIDVDSVLGTALVEMFAKCGNIERALSVFKSMEERDVGAWNSMIHKLAVHGHGQEAFSIFSDMLRSNTLPDDITFLGLLSVCRHSGLVDEGKRFFQLMSEEYGLVPKVEHYGCMVDLLCRADLLEEARDLIDSSQASQMKSSVPMWGALLGASCRLKDVAMGEYAAKHLLQLDPFDGSCYTVLSNLYSAAGLYEKAIEVRNEMKKQGLEKIPGSSSLEIDGLVLDFWVGSCSLE
;
A
#
# COMPACT_ATOMS: atom_id res chain seq x y z
N MET A 1 -36.43 3.63 -0.79
CA MET A 1 -36.83 4.50 -1.92
C MET A 1 -36.23 5.91 -1.85
N TYR A 2 -36.52 6.77 -0.85
CA TYR A 2 -35.92 8.12 -0.76
C TYR A 2 -34.39 8.12 -0.59
N SER A 3 -33.85 7.27 0.30
CA SER A 3 -32.39 7.12 0.51
C SER A 3 -31.66 6.62 -0.74
N SER A 4 -32.21 5.66 -1.46
CA SER A 4 -31.62 5.17 -2.72
C SER A 4 -31.67 6.19 -3.87
N CYS A 5 -32.46 7.25 -3.73
CA CYS A 5 -32.49 8.38 -4.68
C CYS A 5 -31.63 9.58 -4.23
N GLY A 6 -30.85 9.46 -3.15
CA GLY A 6 -30.03 10.54 -2.60
C GLY A 6 -30.82 11.65 -1.86
N LEU A 7 -32.12 11.42 -1.63
CA LEU A 7 -33.03 12.39 -1.00
C LEU A 7 -33.10 12.18 0.52
N ILE A 8 -31.94 12.24 1.20
CA ILE A 8 -31.81 11.88 2.62
C ILE A 8 -32.72 12.72 3.53
N GLY A 9 -32.90 14.02 3.25
CA GLY A 9 -33.79 14.88 4.04
C GLY A 9 -35.23 14.39 4.05
N PHE A 10 -35.74 13.91 2.92
CA PHE A 10 -37.09 13.35 2.83
C PHE A 10 -37.14 11.97 3.50
N ALA A 11 -36.07 11.17 3.43
CA ALA A 11 -35.98 9.89 4.13
C ALA A 11 -36.05 10.10 5.65
N CYS A 12 -35.30 11.06 6.19
CA CYS A 12 -35.34 11.43 7.62
C CYS A 12 -36.75 11.91 8.04
N GLN A 13 -37.39 12.76 7.23
CA GLN A 13 -38.74 13.23 7.53
C GLN A 13 -39.77 12.09 7.52
N ALA A 14 -39.66 11.16 6.57
CA ALA A 14 -40.51 10.00 6.51
C ALA A 14 -40.29 9.05 7.70
N PHE A 15 -39.03 8.79 8.03
CA PHE A 15 -38.64 7.97 9.18
C PHE A 15 -39.14 8.53 10.51
N ASN A 16 -39.04 9.84 10.73
CA ASN A 16 -39.47 10.50 11.95
C ASN A 16 -40.99 10.52 12.12
N LYS A 17 -41.79 10.17 11.08
CA LYS A 17 -43.26 10.01 11.17
C LYS A 17 -43.70 8.60 11.55
N ILE A 18 -42.76 7.67 11.67
CA ILE A 18 -43.08 6.29 12.09
C ILE A 18 -43.03 6.24 13.60
N ASP A 19 -44.16 5.96 14.24
CA ASP A 19 -44.27 5.94 15.70
C ASP A 19 -43.41 4.83 16.35
N ASP A 20 -43.33 3.65 15.73
CA ASP A 20 -42.50 2.52 16.19
C ASP A 20 -41.77 1.89 14.99
N PRO A 21 -40.57 2.45 14.61
CA PRO A 21 -39.84 1.93 13.49
C PRO A 21 -39.27 0.53 13.76
N ASP A 22 -39.57 -0.40 12.87
CA ASP A 22 -39.03 -1.76 12.93
C ASP A 22 -37.52 -1.79 12.51
N VAL A 23 -36.88 -2.95 12.75
CA VAL A 23 -35.45 -3.14 12.41
C VAL A 23 -35.14 -2.90 10.93
N VAL A 24 -36.12 -3.19 10.04
CA VAL A 24 -35.95 -2.98 8.59
C VAL A 24 -35.94 -1.50 8.26
N SER A 25 -36.81 -0.72 8.87
CA SER A 25 -36.87 0.74 8.72
C SER A 25 -35.60 1.41 9.21
N TRP A 26 -35.07 1.00 10.38
CA TRP A 26 -33.80 1.46 10.91
C TRP A 26 -32.64 1.12 9.96
N ASN A 27 -32.54 -0.16 9.54
CA ASN A 27 -31.48 -0.60 8.63
C ASN A 27 -31.49 0.17 7.29
N SER A 28 -32.69 0.40 6.73
CA SER A 28 -32.85 1.17 5.50
C SER A 28 -32.40 2.62 5.64
N MET A 29 -32.60 3.20 6.82
CA MET A 29 -32.17 4.56 7.13
C MET A 29 -30.64 4.63 7.31
N ILE A 30 -30.08 3.71 8.11
CA ILE A 30 -28.63 3.61 8.35
C ILE A 30 -27.88 3.35 7.03
N SER A 31 -28.32 2.37 6.23
CA SER A 31 -27.72 2.08 4.93
C SER A 31 -27.78 3.29 4.00
N GLY A 32 -28.91 3.99 3.95
CA GLY A 32 -29.04 5.18 3.12
C GLY A 32 -28.13 6.34 3.54
N LEU A 33 -27.90 6.53 4.85
CA LEU A 33 -26.95 7.51 5.36
C LEU A 33 -25.51 7.12 5.01
N VAL A 34 -25.15 5.87 5.28
CA VAL A 34 -23.82 5.32 5.01
C VAL A 34 -23.48 5.36 3.51
N ASP A 35 -24.43 4.99 2.64
CA ASP A 35 -24.22 4.99 1.18
C ASP A 35 -23.96 6.40 0.61
N LEU A 36 -24.44 7.42 1.30
CA LEU A 36 -24.21 8.83 0.95
C LEU A 36 -23.00 9.47 1.67
N GLY A 37 -22.22 8.68 2.44
CA GLY A 37 -21.05 9.16 3.17
C GLY A 37 -21.37 9.84 4.51
N PHE A 38 -22.62 9.74 5.02
CA PHE A 38 -23.01 10.27 6.34
C PHE A 38 -22.86 9.18 7.43
N VAL A 39 -21.61 8.66 7.57
CA VAL A 39 -21.38 7.48 8.44
C VAL A 39 -21.61 7.80 9.92
N GLU A 40 -21.27 9.02 10.37
CA GLU A 40 -21.51 9.45 11.76
C GLU A 40 -22.99 9.56 12.11
N GLU A 41 -23.79 10.08 11.20
CA GLU A 41 -25.25 10.12 11.37
C GLU A 41 -25.83 8.69 11.38
N GLY A 42 -25.29 7.81 10.53
CA GLY A 42 -25.58 6.38 10.54
C GLY A 42 -25.27 5.74 11.90
N LYS A 43 -24.10 6.06 12.50
CA LYS A 43 -23.72 5.59 13.84
C LYS A 43 -24.66 6.13 14.92
N GLN A 44 -25.05 7.40 14.88
CA GLN A 44 -26.03 7.96 15.82
C GLN A 44 -27.38 7.23 15.73
N MET A 45 -27.83 6.90 14.51
CA MET A 45 -29.04 6.11 14.32
C MET A 45 -28.89 4.70 14.90
N PHE A 46 -27.75 4.06 14.66
CA PHE A 46 -27.41 2.76 15.23
C PHE A 46 -27.44 2.77 16.77
N ASP A 47 -26.90 3.80 17.41
CA ASP A 47 -26.86 3.91 18.87
C ASP A 47 -28.25 4.07 19.48
N ARG A 48 -29.19 4.67 18.76
CA ARG A 48 -30.58 4.82 19.16
C ARG A 48 -31.42 3.53 19.05
N MET A 49 -30.92 2.53 18.29
CA MET A 49 -31.65 1.28 18.10
C MET A 49 -31.69 0.43 19.40
N SER A 50 -32.86 0.02 19.81
CA SER A 50 -33.03 -0.93 20.92
C SER A 50 -32.69 -2.38 20.55
N LYS A 51 -32.94 -2.77 19.30
CA LYS A 51 -32.64 -4.11 18.75
C LYS A 51 -31.87 -3.97 17.46
N ARG A 52 -30.71 -4.61 17.39
CA ARG A 52 -29.81 -4.58 16.24
C ARG A 52 -29.67 -5.97 15.63
N SER A 53 -29.77 -6.08 14.31
CA SER A 53 -29.55 -7.31 13.57
C SER A 53 -28.12 -7.34 13.02
N PHE A 54 -27.67 -8.51 12.54
CA PHE A 54 -26.36 -8.60 11.85
C PHE A 54 -26.24 -7.63 10.65
N VAL A 55 -27.37 -7.34 9.97
CA VAL A 55 -27.39 -6.35 8.86
C VAL A 55 -27.02 -4.95 9.36
N THR A 56 -27.55 -4.57 10.54
CA THR A 56 -27.27 -3.26 11.15
C THR A 56 -25.77 -3.05 11.39
N TRP A 57 -25.11 -4.07 11.95
CA TRP A 57 -23.66 -4.05 12.20
C TRP A 57 -22.85 -3.99 10.90
N ASN A 58 -23.24 -4.84 9.92
CA ASN A 58 -22.55 -4.86 8.63
C ASN A 58 -22.66 -3.53 7.88
N CYS A 59 -23.79 -2.83 7.94
CA CYS A 59 -23.94 -1.51 7.32
C CYS A 59 -22.91 -0.50 7.85
N LEU A 60 -22.67 -0.45 9.16
CA LEU A 60 -21.69 0.45 9.75
C LEU A 60 -20.26 0.03 9.42
N ILE A 61 -19.96 -1.26 9.51
CA ILE A 61 -18.61 -1.78 9.15
C ILE A 61 -18.29 -1.45 7.69
N ASP A 62 -19.27 -1.60 6.77
CA ASP A 62 -19.11 -1.21 5.37
C ASP A 62 -18.84 0.30 5.21
N GLY A 63 -19.60 1.12 5.92
CA GLY A 63 -19.39 2.58 5.90
C GLY A 63 -18.01 2.99 6.36
N TYR A 64 -17.58 2.49 7.50
CA TYR A 64 -16.24 2.77 8.01
C TYR A 64 -15.14 2.17 7.13
N ALA A 65 -15.37 1.02 6.48
CA ALA A 65 -14.42 0.42 5.55
C ALA A 65 -14.21 1.29 4.30
N ARG A 66 -15.29 1.86 3.73
CA ARG A 66 -15.20 2.79 2.58
C ARG A 66 -14.44 4.08 2.93
N GLU A 67 -14.55 4.56 4.17
CA GLU A 67 -13.82 5.74 4.65
C GLU A 67 -12.41 5.43 5.15
N GLY A 68 -11.99 4.15 5.16
CA GLY A 68 -10.68 3.73 5.68
C GLY A 68 -10.52 3.88 7.20
N ARG A 69 -11.62 3.93 7.93
CA ARG A 69 -11.67 4.15 9.39
C ARG A 69 -11.52 2.84 10.15
N HIS A 70 -10.32 2.30 10.11
CA HIS A 70 -10.02 0.96 10.60
C HIS A 70 -10.18 0.81 12.14
N LYS A 71 -9.95 1.87 12.91
CA LYS A 71 -10.16 1.84 14.38
C LYS A 71 -11.61 1.60 14.72
N GLU A 72 -12.51 2.32 14.10
CA GLU A 72 -13.96 2.23 14.31
C GLU A 72 -14.50 0.87 13.89
N ILE A 73 -13.94 0.27 12.83
CA ILE A 73 -14.30 -1.12 12.45
C ILE A 73 -14.02 -2.08 13.61
N LEU A 74 -12.85 -2.00 14.25
CA LEU A 74 -12.49 -2.87 15.36
C LEU A 74 -13.33 -2.59 16.63
N GLU A 75 -13.72 -1.34 16.87
CA GLU A 75 -14.61 -0.97 17.97
C GLU A 75 -16.01 -1.57 17.77
N ILE A 76 -16.61 -1.35 16.61
CA ILE A 76 -17.92 -1.94 16.26
C ILE A 76 -17.85 -3.46 16.31
N PHE A 77 -16.77 -4.07 15.83
CA PHE A 77 -16.60 -5.52 15.92
C PHE A 77 -16.52 -6.03 17.35
N LYS A 78 -15.83 -5.31 18.26
CA LYS A 78 -15.83 -5.64 19.71
C LYS A 78 -17.24 -5.62 20.30
N GLU A 79 -18.02 -4.57 19.99
CA GLU A 79 -19.42 -4.47 20.42
C GLU A 79 -20.26 -5.63 19.87
N MET A 80 -20.10 -5.99 18.58
CA MET A 80 -20.78 -7.11 17.93
C MET A 80 -20.50 -8.44 18.65
N ARG A 81 -19.24 -8.69 19.05
CA ARG A 81 -18.84 -9.85 19.83
C ARG A 81 -19.50 -9.90 21.22
N VAL A 82 -19.56 -8.75 21.91
CA VAL A 82 -20.26 -8.63 23.19
C VAL A 82 -21.75 -8.96 23.04
N ALA A 83 -22.35 -8.55 21.93
CA ALA A 83 -23.73 -8.88 21.57
C ALA A 83 -23.92 -10.36 21.16
N LYS A 84 -22.85 -11.18 21.14
CA LYS A 84 -22.85 -12.60 20.74
C LYS A 84 -23.40 -12.84 19.33
N LEU A 85 -23.17 -11.92 18.43
CA LEU A 85 -23.54 -12.05 17.03
C LEU A 85 -22.36 -12.62 16.24
N GLU A 86 -22.66 -13.57 15.36
CA GLU A 86 -21.67 -14.18 14.49
C GLU A 86 -21.33 -13.23 13.34
N PRO A 87 -20.02 -13.01 13.04
CA PRO A 87 -19.60 -12.18 11.92
C PRO A 87 -19.93 -12.86 10.59
N SER A 88 -20.47 -12.10 9.65
CA SER A 88 -20.60 -12.54 8.26
C SER A 88 -19.24 -12.60 7.58
N ARG A 89 -19.16 -13.30 6.44
CA ARG A 89 -17.93 -13.33 5.62
C ARG A 89 -17.41 -11.92 5.29
N PHE A 90 -18.31 -11.01 4.90
CA PHE A 90 -17.98 -9.61 4.67
C PHE A 90 -17.37 -8.96 5.91
N THR A 91 -17.98 -9.14 7.08
CA THR A 91 -17.46 -8.64 8.37
C THR A 91 -16.06 -9.17 8.65
N MET A 92 -15.82 -10.47 8.42
CA MET A 92 -14.50 -11.09 8.63
C MET A 92 -13.43 -10.43 7.77
N VAL A 93 -13.68 -10.26 6.47
CA VAL A 93 -12.76 -9.61 5.54
C VAL A 93 -12.48 -8.16 5.96
N SER A 94 -13.51 -7.38 6.29
CA SER A 94 -13.37 -5.98 6.72
C SER A 94 -12.56 -5.85 8.01
N VAL A 95 -12.81 -6.74 8.99
CA VAL A 95 -12.06 -6.78 10.26
C VAL A 95 -10.61 -7.20 10.03
N LEU A 96 -10.35 -8.23 9.23
CA LEU A 96 -8.98 -8.65 8.88
C LEU A 96 -8.23 -7.53 8.15
N THR A 97 -8.90 -6.82 7.25
CA THR A 97 -8.34 -5.64 6.58
C THR A 97 -7.98 -4.57 7.61
N ALA A 98 -8.88 -4.23 8.53
CA ALA A 98 -8.62 -3.27 9.60
C ALA A 98 -7.44 -3.72 10.49
N CYS A 99 -7.37 -5.01 10.87
CA CYS A 99 -6.23 -5.57 11.60
C CYS A 99 -4.92 -5.40 10.85
N SER A 100 -4.91 -5.60 9.53
CA SER A 100 -3.72 -5.45 8.70
C SER A 100 -3.19 -4.00 8.65
N TYR A 101 -4.09 -3.01 8.69
CA TYR A 101 -3.70 -1.59 8.70
C TYR A 101 -3.24 -1.09 10.06
N LEU A 102 -3.79 -1.64 11.14
CA LEU A 102 -3.48 -1.22 12.51
C LEU A 102 -2.41 -2.08 13.19
N GLY A 103 -1.92 -3.14 12.54
CA GLY A 103 -1.02 -4.12 13.17
C GLY A 103 -1.69 -4.91 14.31
N ALA A 104 -3.02 -5.05 14.29
CA ALA A 104 -3.79 -5.65 15.37
C ALA A 104 -3.78 -7.19 15.30
N LEU A 105 -2.62 -7.80 15.57
CA LEU A 105 -2.38 -9.24 15.42
C LEU A 105 -3.33 -10.09 16.27
N GLU A 106 -3.56 -9.72 17.52
CA GLU A 106 -4.41 -10.47 18.46
C GLU A 106 -5.85 -10.64 17.94
N GLN A 107 -6.43 -9.57 17.39
CA GLN A 107 -7.76 -9.62 16.80
C GLN A 107 -7.80 -10.47 15.53
N GLY A 108 -6.73 -10.41 14.73
CA GLY A 108 -6.57 -11.25 13.55
C GLY A 108 -6.45 -12.75 13.89
N GLU A 109 -5.69 -13.09 14.92
CA GLU A 109 -5.57 -14.45 15.44
C GLU A 109 -6.91 -14.97 16.00
N TRP A 110 -7.63 -14.11 16.71
CA TRP A 110 -8.98 -14.47 17.16
C TRP A 110 -9.89 -14.79 15.97
N MET A 111 -9.82 -14.00 14.90
CA MET A 111 -10.64 -14.23 13.70
C MET A 111 -10.29 -15.56 13.04
N GLN A 112 -9.00 -15.89 12.90
CA GLN A 112 -8.59 -17.19 12.36
C GLN A 112 -9.11 -18.34 13.23
N ALA A 113 -8.95 -18.26 14.54
CA ALA A 113 -9.46 -19.28 15.47
C ALA A 113 -10.98 -19.43 15.39
N HIS A 114 -11.71 -18.32 15.16
CA HIS A 114 -13.15 -18.36 14.96
C HIS A 114 -13.54 -19.09 13.66
N ILE A 115 -12.81 -18.81 12.55
CA ILE A 115 -13.00 -19.47 11.25
C ILE A 115 -12.77 -20.99 11.39
N GLU A 116 -11.66 -21.39 12.00
CA GLU A 116 -11.29 -22.79 12.20
C GLU A 116 -12.30 -23.53 13.09
N LYS A 117 -12.66 -22.92 14.23
CA LYS A 117 -13.60 -23.51 15.20
C LYS A 117 -14.99 -23.76 14.61
N ASN A 118 -15.45 -22.88 13.74
CA ASN A 118 -16.79 -22.97 13.15
C ASN A 118 -16.81 -23.69 11.79
N GLY A 119 -15.65 -24.19 11.31
CA GLY A 119 -15.54 -24.87 10.04
C GLY A 119 -15.95 -24.00 8.86
N ILE A 120 -15.63 -22.68 8.94
CA ILE A 120 -15.98 -21.74 7.88
C ILE A 120 -15.02 -21.98 6.71
N ASP A 121 -15.59 -22.21 5.55
CA ASP A 121 -14.86 -22.41 4.32
C ASP A 121 -14.03 -21.15 3.94
N VAL A 122 -12.74 -21.34 3.71
CA VAL A 122 -11.78 -20.27 3.40
C VAL A 122 -11.60 -20.21 1.89
N ASP A 123 -12.47 -19.42 1.24
CA ASP A 123 -12.32 -19.13 -0.19
C ASP A 123 -11.11 -18.20 -0.45
N SER A 124 -10.85 -17.91 -1.73
CA SER A 124 -9.73 -17.04 -2.15
C SER A 124 -9.77 -15.66 -1.48
N VAL A 125 -10.94 -15.04 -1.32
CA VAL A 125 -11.09 -13.69 -0.74
C VAL A 125 -10.75 -13.69 0.74
N LEU A 126 -11.33 -14.61 1.52
CA LEU A 126 -11.08 -14.69 2.96
C LEU A 126 -9.64 -15.14 3.25
N GLY A 127 -9.13 -16.10 2.47
CA GLY A 127 -7.75 -16.56 2.57
C GLY A 127 -6.75 -15.46 2.28
N THR A 128 -6.97 -14.67 1.22
CA THR A 128 -6.13 -13.51 0.90
C THR A 128 -6.16 -12.46 2.01
N ALA A 129 -7.33 -12.19 2.61
CA ALA A 129 -7.43 -11.26 3.73
C ALA A 129 -6.65 -11.74 4.96
N LEU A 130 -6.66 -13.05 5.26
CA LEU A 130 -5.85 -13.65 6.33
C LEU A 130 -4.35 -13.54 6.03
N VAL A 131 -3.92 -13.88 4.80
CA VAL A 131 -2.53 -13.74 4.35
C VAL A 131 -2.05 -12.30 4.49
N GLU A 132 -2.84 -11.35 4.00
CA GLU A 132 -2.55 -9.90 4.11
C GLU A 132 -2.39 -9.48 5.57
N MET A 133 -3.32 -9.88 6.43
CA MET A 133 -3.32 -9.53 7.85
C MET A 133 -2.06 -10.06 8.55
N PHE A 134 -1.75 -11.36 8.40
CA PHE A 134 -0.57 -11.94 9.05
C PHE A 134 0.72 -11.34 8.54
N ALA A 135 0.85 -11.17 7.22
CA ALA A 135 2.06 -10.60 6.64
C ALA A 135 2.29 -9.15 7.09
N LYS A 136 1.25 -8.28 7.07
CA LYS A 136 1.38 -6.90 7.54
C LYS A 136 1.61 -6.79 9.04
N CYS A 137 1.13 -7.75 9.83
CA CYS A 137 1.44 -7.85 11.26
C CYS A 137 2.82 -8.49 11.54
N GLY A 138 3.65 -8.73 10.50
CA GLY A 138 5.02 -9.23 10.63
C GLY A 138 5.13 -10.75 10.78
N ASN A 139 4.03 -11.51 10.66
CA ASN A 139 4.03 -12.97 10.80
C ASN A 139 3.94 -13.66 9.44
N ILE A 140 5.04 -13.59 8.66
CA ILE A 140 5.08 -14.13 7.30
C ILE A 140 4.97 -15.66 7.25
N GLU A 141 5.47 -16.36 8.28
CA GLU A 141 5.37 -17.82 8.36
C GLU A 141 3.91 -18.28 8.46
N ARG A 142 3.13 -17.58 9.27
CA ARG A 142 1.70 -17.87 9.42
C ARG A 142 0.92 -17.51 8.16
N ALA A 143 1.25 -16.38 7.52
CA ALA A 143 0.70 -16.02 6.21
C ALA A 143 0.94 -17.13 5.17
N LEU A 144 2.16 -17.67 5.11
CA LEU A 144 2.51 -18.77 4.21
C LEU A 144 1.76 -20.06 4.56
N SER A 145 1.57 -20.36 5.85
CA SER A 145 0.79 -21.52 6.31
C SER A 145 -0.67 -21.43 5.85
N VAL A 146 -1.31 -20.26 6.05
CA VAL A 146 -2.67 -19.99 5.58
C VAL A 146 -2.75 -20.14 4.06
N PHE A 147 -1.84 -19.50 3.34
CA PHE A 147 -1.79 -19.59 1.88
C PHE A 147 -1.71 -21.05 1.38
N LYS A 148 -0.87 -21.87 2.00
CA LYS A 148 -0.73 -23.30 1.64
C LYS A 148 -1.98 -24.13 1.94
N SER A 149 -2.75 -23.75 2.96
CA SER A 149 -3.99 -24.46 3.33
C SER A 149 -5.20 -24.10 2.46
N MET A 150 -5.13 -23.02 1.65
CA MET A 150 -6.21 -22.65 0.74
C MET A 150 -6.40 -23.73 -0.34
N GLU A 151 -7.62 -24.18 -0.56
CA GLU A 151 -7.95 -25.15 -1.61
C GLU A 151 -7.92 -24.49 -2.99
N GLU A 152 -8.52 -23.31 -3.11
CA GLU A 152 -8.55 -22.53 -4.33
C GLU A 152 -7.75 -21.24 -4.16
N ARG A 153 -6.90 -20.94 -5.13
CA ARG A 153 -6.07 -19.72 -5.19
C ARG A 153 -6.25 -19.06 -6.54
N ASP A 154 -6.82 -17.88 -6.55
CA ASP A 154 -6.86 -17.05 -7.75
C ASP A 154 -5.51 -16.34 -7.96
N VAL A 155 -5.36 -15.66 -9.11
CA VAL A 155 -4.14 -14.89 -9.43
C VAL A 155 -3.83 -13.84 -8.35
N GLY A 156 -4.86 -13.23 -7.75
CA GLY A 156 -4.71 -12.25 -6.69
C GLY A 156 -4.07 -12.82 -5.43
N ALA A 157 -4.47 -14.02 -5.01
CA ALA A 157 -3.89 -14.71 -3.86
C ALA A 157 -2.39 -15.04 -4.08
N TRP A 158 -2.04 -15.54 -5.28
CA TRP A 158 -0.65 -15.80 -5.66
C TRP A 158 0.17 -14.51 -5.65
N ASN A 159 -0.31 -13.45 -6.28
CA ASN A 159 0.36 -12.15 -6.34
C ASN A 159 0.57 -11.54 -4.96
N SER A 160 -0.45 -11.61 -4.10
CA SER A 160 -0.35 -11.15 -2.72
C SER A 160 0.77 -11.88 -1.99
N MET A 161 0.82 -13.22 -2.05
CA MET A 161 1.84 -14.00 -1.34
C MET A 161 3.25 -13.72 -1.86
N ILE A 162 3.46 -13.68 -3.19
CA ILE A 162 4.74 -13.34 -3.81
C ILE A 162 5.22 -11.96 -3.34
N HIS A 163 4.31 -10.97 -3.37
CA HIS A 163 4.66 -9.60 -2.94
C HIS A 163 5.02 -9.53 -1.46
N LYS A 164 4.28 -10.22 -0.58
CA LYS A 164 4.59 -10.24 0.85
C LYS A 164 5.95 -10.88 1.15
N LEU A 165 6.24 -12.00 0.50
CA LEU A 165 7.55 -12.64 0.60
C LEU A 165 8.68 -11.72 0.11
N ALA A 166 8.44 -10.94 -0.96
CA ALA A 166 9.38 -9.94 -1.45
C ALA A 166 9.71 -8.87 -0.40
N VAL A 167 8.68 -8.28 0.20
CA VAL A 167 8.83 -7.20 1.21
C VAL A 167 9.52 -7.71 2.47
N HIS A 168 9.29 -8.97 2.86
CA HIS A 168 9.88 -9.58 4.04
C HIS A 168 11.26 -10.23 3.80
N GLY A 169 11.81 -10.12 2.58
CA GLY A 169 13.15 -10.65 2.26
C GLY A 169 13.21 -12.16 2.03
N HIS A 170 12.07 -12.84 1.87
CA HIS A 170 11.96 -14.27 1.62
C HIS A 170 11.99 -14.59 0.11
N GLY A 171 13.08 -14.20 -0.56
CA GLY A 171 13.17 -14.28 -2.03
C GLY A 171 13.06 -15.70 -2.59
N GLN A 172 13.71 -16.67 -1.95
CA GLN A 172 13.69 -18.08 -2.42
C GLN A 172 12.28 -18.68 -2.30
N GLU A 173 11.59 -18.39 -1.22
CA GLU A 173 10.20 -18.81 -1.01
C GLU A 173 9.28 -18.16 -2.07
N ALA A 174 9.48 -16.89 -2.42
CA ALA A 174 8.71 -16.21 -3.46
C ALA A 174 8.88 -16.88 -4.82
N PHE A 175 10.09 -17.30 -5.20
CA PHE A 175 10.33 -18.04 -6.44
C PHE A 175 9.74 -19.46 -6.40
N SER A 176 9.73 -20.09 -5.23
CA SER A 176 9.04 -21.38 -5.04
C SER A 176 7.52 -21.21 -5.25
N ILE A 177 6.91 -20.18 -4.65
CA ILE A 177 5.49 -19.85 -4.82
C ILE A 177 5.15 -19.57 -6.29
N PHE A 178 6.00 -18.83 -7.02
CA PHE A 178 5.82 -18.62 -8.45
C PHE A 178 5.87 -19.93 -9.24
N SER A 179 6.80 -20.83 -8.90
CA SER A 179 6.89 -22.16 -9.52
C SER A 179 5.65 -23.01 -9.24
N ASP A 180 5.08 -22.91 -8.04
CA ASP A 180 3.83 -23.59 -7.68
C ASP A 180 2.62 -23.01 -8.42
N MET A 181 2.57 -21.68 -8.61
CA MET A 181 1.58 -20.99 -9.44
C MET A 181 1.53 -21.55 -10.85
N LEU A 182 2.71 -21.72 -11.48
CA LEU A 182 2.82 -22.30 -12.83
C LEU A 182 2.38 -23.77 -12.86
N ARG A 183 2.73 -24.57 -11.85
CA ARG A 183 2.29 -25.98 -11.73
C ARG A 183 0.78 -26.10 -11.54
N SER A 184 0.13 -25.11 -10.95
CA SER A 184 -1.33 -25.06 -10.81
C SER A 184 -2.06 -24.60 -12.07
N ASN A 185 -1.34 -24.41 -13.20
CA ASN A 185 -1.84 -23.82 -14.44
C ASN A 185 -2.47 -22.44 -14.28
N THR A 186 -2.09 -21.68 -13.25
CA THR A 186 -2.48 -20.30 -13.10
C THR A 186 -1.52 -19.41 -13.89
N LEU A 187 -2.04 -18.69 -14.88
CA LEU A 187 -1.22 -17.81 -15.70
C LEU A 187 -0.79 -16.57 -14.90
N PRO A 188 0.52 -16.24 -14.89
CA PRO A 188 1.00 -15.02 -14.29
C PRO A 188 0.53 -13.79 -15.09
N ASP A 189 0.29 -12.70 -14.37
CA ASP A 189 -0.04 -11.39 -14.93
C ASP A 189 1.08 -10.37 -14.69
N ASP A 190 0.84 -9.12 -15.05
CA ASP A 190 1.78 -8.03 -14.84
C ASP A 190 2.09 -7.79 -13.34
N ILE A 191 1.12 -8.00 -12.44
CA ILE A 191 1.32 -7.88 -10.99
C ILE A 191 2.22 -9.00 -10.46
N THR A 192 2.11 -10.22 -11.02
CA THR A 192 3.00 -11.33 -10.68
C THR A 192 4.46 -10.96 -10.96
N PHE A 193 4.74 -10.44 -12.18
CA PHE A 193 6.09 -10.03 -12.56
C PHE A 193 6.58 -8.84 -11.76
N LEU A 194 5.72 -7.89 -11.41
CA LEU A 194 6.08 -6.80 -10.51
C LEU A 194 6.52 -7.32 -9.14
N GLY A 195 5.83 -8.32 -8.61
CA GLY A 195 6.22 -9.02 -7.38
C GLY A 195 7.60 -9.67 -7.49
N LEU A 196 7.86 -10.44 -8.56
CA LEU A 196 9.15 -11.10 -8.81
C LEU A 196 10.31 -10.10 -8.97
N LEU A 197 10.09 -9.03 -9.72
CA LEU A 197 11.07 -7.95 -9.87
C LEU A 197 11.33 -7.23 -8.54
N SER A 198 10.30 -7.07 -7.71
CA SER A 198 10.47 -6.56 -6.34
C SER A 198 11.33 -7.49 -5.48
N VAL A 199 11.16 -8.81 -5.59
CA VAL A 199 12.05 -9.79 -4.93
C VAL A 199 13.50 -9.55 -5.37
N CYS A 200 13.74 -9.50 -6.68
CA CYS A 200 15.08 -9.31 -7.24
C CYS A 200 15.70 -7.99 -6.75
N ARG A 201 14.91 -6.92 -6.73
CA ARG A 201 15.33 -5.60 -6.24
C ARG A 201 15.74 -5.60 -4.77
N HIS A 202 14.98 -6.26 -3.90
CA HIS A 202 15.27 -6.34 -2.47
C HIS A 202 16.45 -7.25 -2.16
N SER A 203 16.65 -8.31 -2.96
CA SER A 203 17.70 -9.31 -2.77
C SER A 203 18.98 -9.05 -3.59
N GLY A 204 19.00 -8.01 -4.45
CA GLY A 204 20.14 -7.69 -5.32
C GLY A 204 20.37 -8.72 -6.44
N LEU A 205 19.35 -9.48 -6.84
CA LEU A 205 19.44 -10.56 -7.83
C LEU A 205 19.29 -10.01 -9.26
N VAL A 206 20.36 -9.46 -9.81
CA VAL A 206 20.36 -8.75 -11.10
C VAL A 206 20.02 -9.67 -12.26
N ASP A 207 20.66 -10.84 -12.33
CA ASP A 207 20.49 -11.77 -13.45
C ASP A 207 19.07 -12.36 -13.49
N GLU A 208 18.53 -12.71 -12.32
CA GLU A 208 17.14 -13.14 -12.19
C GLU A 208 16.17 -12.01 -12.57
N GLY A 209 16.45 -10.78 -12.14
CA GLY A 209 15.65 -9.61 -12.51
C GLY A 209 15.58 -9.41 -14.01
N LYS A 210 16.74 -9.44 -14.70
CA LYS A 210 16.81 -9.37 -16.17
C LYS A 210 16.04 -10.51 -16.82
N ARG A 211 16.19 -11.75 -16.31
CA ARG A 211 15.48 -12.91 -16.81
C ARG A 211 13.96 -12.78 -16.67
N PHE A 212 13.46 -12.36 -15.51
CA PHE A 212 12.01 -12.17 -15.32
C PHE A 212 11.46 -11.02 -16.16
N PHE A 213 12.22 -9.97 -16.34
CA PHE A 213 11.82 -8.84 -17.19
C PHE A 213 11.69 -9.25 -18.66
N GLN A 214 12.61 -10.08 -19.16
CA GLN A 214 12.53 -10.66 -20.51
C GLN A 214 11.38 -11.68 -20.63
N LEU A 215 11.27 -12.59 -19.66
CA LEU A 215 10.24 -13.64 -19.61
C LEU A 215 8.84 -13.05 -19.72
N MET A 216 8.59 -11.94 -19.02
CA MET A 216 7.32 -11.21 -19.04
C MET A 216 6.88 -10.86 -20.47
N SER A 217 7.79 -10.36 -21.29
CA SER A 217 7.47 -9.92 -22.66
C SER A 217 7.58 -11.04 -23.69
N GLU A 218 8.61 -11.89 -23.61
CA GLU A 218 8.90 -12.87 -24.64
C GLU A 218 8.03 -14.13 -24.57
N GLU A 219 7.76 -14.63 -23.35
CA GLU A 219 6.94 -15.84 -23.18
C GLU A 219 5.47 -15.55 -22.89
N TYR A 220 5.21 -14.49 -22.07
CA TYR A 220 3.85 -14.19 -21.65
C TYR A 220 3.20 -13.06 -22.46
N GLY A 221 3.94 -12.39 -23.35
CA GLY A 221 3.41 -11.32 -24.21
C GLY A 221 2.90 -10.10 -23.42
N LEU A 222 3.33 -9.94 -22.18
CA LEU A 222 2.94 -8.83 -21.32
C LEU A 222 3.80 -7.60 -21.60
N VAL A 223 3.17 -6.44 -21.73
CA VAL A 223 3.89 -5.19 -21.95
C VAL A 223 4.36 -4.63 -20.61
N PRO A 224 5.69 -4.46 -20.39
CA PRO A 224 6.20 -3.87 -19.16
C PRO A 224 5.67 -2.45 -18.95
N LYS A 225 5.16 -2.16 -17.76
CA LYS A 225 4.68 -0.85 -17.32
C LYS A 225 5.77 -0.07 -16.59
N VAL A 226 5.51 1.19 -16.26
CA VAL A 226 6.46 2.09 -15.59
C VAL A 226 6.98 1.48 -14.27
N GLU A 227 6.12 0.77 -13.54
CA GLU A 227 6.47 0.12 -12.27
C GLU A 227 7.52 -0.99 -12.44
N HIS A 228 7.43 -1.79 -13.51
CA HIS A 228 8.39 -2.86 -13.84
C HIS A 228 9.77 -2.28 -14.16
N TYR A 229 9.80 -1.24 -15.00
CA TYR A 229 11.03 -0.51 -15.30
C TYR A 229 11.60 0.15 -14.05
N GLY A 230 10.74 0.74 -13.19
CA GLY A 230 11.17 1.31 -11.92
C GLY A 230 11.89 0.31 -11.01
N CYS A 231 11.36 -0.92 -10.92
CA CYS A 231 12.02 -2.01 -10.19
C CYS A 231 13.37 -2.38 -10.80
N MET A 232 13.45 -2.46 -12.13
CA MET A 232 14.72 -2.80 -12.84
C MET A 232 15.75 -1.69 -12.72
N VAL A 233 15.36 -0.42 -12.88
CA VAL A 233 16.26 0.72 -12.71
C VAL A 233 16.82 0.78 -11.29
N ASP A 234 15.96 0.64 -10.26
CA ASP A 234 16.41 0.62 -8.86
C ASP A 234 17.35 -0.57 -8.59
N LEU A 235 17.03 -1.75 -9.11
CA LEU A 235 17.89 -2.94 -9.02
C LEU A 235 19.27 -2.69 -9.63
N LEU A 236 19.33 -2.17 -10.86
CA LEU A 236 20.58 -1.87 -11.56
C LEU A 236 21.38 -0.76 -10.84
N CYS A 237 20.71 0.28 -10.37
CA CYS A 237 21.32 1.35 -9.58
C CYS A 237 21.92 0.83 -8.25
N ARG A 238 21.27 -0.12 -7.58
CA ARG A 238 21.80 -0.74 -6.35
C ARG A 238 22.98 -1.67 -6.61
N ALA A 239 23.02 -2.26 -7.79
CA ALA A 239 24.13 -3.11 -8.25
C ALA A 239 25.27 -2.32 -8.92
N ASP A 240 25.24 -0.98 -8.87
CA ASP A 240 26.23 -0.06 -9.43
C ASP A 240 26.36 -0.13 -10.97
N LEU A 241 25.32 -0.65 -11.64
CA LEU A 241 25.24 -0.78 -13.12
C LEU A 241 24.53 0.44 -13.73
N LEU A 242 25.12 1.65 -13.53
CA LEU A 242 24.49 2.92 -13.89
C LEU A 242 24.26 3.09 -15.39
N GLU A 243 25.19 2.62 -16.23
CA GLU A 243 25.07 2.70 -17.69
C GLU A 243 23.88 1.88 -18.18
N GLU A 244 23.71 0.64 -17.67
CA GLU A 244 22.57 -0.19 -18.03
C GLU A 244 21.24 0.41 -17.55
N ALA A 245 21.23 1.02 -16.34
CA ALA A 245 20.06 1.73 -15.82
C ALA A 245 19.67 2.92 -16.71
N ARG A 246 20.65 3.71 -17.17
CA ARG A 246 20.45 4.81 -18.10
C ARG A 246 19.88 4.30 -19.43
N ASP A 247 20.54 3.30 -20.03
CA ASP A 247 20.13 2.75 -21.32
C ASP A 247 18.70 2.17 -21.28
N LEU A 248 18.32 1.59 -20.15
CA LEU A 248 16.96 1.12 -19.92
C LEU A 248 15.93 2.27 -19.90
N ILE A 249 16.27 3.41 -19.26
CA ILE A 249 15.41 4.60 -19.23
C ILE A 249 15.35 5.26 -20.62
N ASP A 250 16.45 5.29 -21.35
CA ASP A 250 16.55 5.94 -22.65
C ASP A 250 15.96 5.13 -23.81
N SER A 251 15.69 3.83 -23.62
CA SER A 251 15.16 2.96 -24.67
C SER A 251 13.87 3.50 -25.28
N SER A 252 13.67 3.23 -26.58
CA SER A 252 12.56 3.79 -27.37
C SER A 252 11.15 3.46 -26.85
N GLN A 253 10.99 2.34 -26.13
CA GLN A 253 9.73 1.97 -25.50
C GLN A 253 9.43 2.79 -24.23
N ALA A 254 10.39 3.55 -23.76
CA ALA A 254 10.37 4.31 -22.51
C ALA A 254 9.94 5.78 -22.65
N SER A 255 9.24 6.19 -23.72
CA SER A 255 8.81 7.60 -23.83
C SER A 255 7.98 8.08 -22.64
N GLN A 256 7.16 7.22 -22.04
CA GLN A 256 6.45 7.51 -20.79
C GLN A 256 7.38 7.46 -19.55
N MET A 257 8.54 6.84 -19.65
CA MET A 257 9.47 6.65 -18.54
C MET A 257 10.39 7.84 -18.35
N LYS A 258 10.68 8.58 -19.43
CA LYS A 258 11.41 9.87 -19.35
C LYS A 258 10.70 10.88 -18.46
N SER A 259 9.39 10.66 -18.16
CA SER A 259 8.60 11.45 -17.22
C SER A 259 8.62 10.91 -15.78
N SER A 260 9.36 9.83 -15.51
CA SER A 260 9.36 9.19 -14.20
C SER A 260 10.41 9.79 -13.26
N VAL A 261 9.99 10.71 -12.42
CA VAL A 261 10.86 11.32 -11.38
C VAL A 261 11.55 10.27 -10.50
N PRO A 262 10.89 9.19 -10.02
CA PRO A 262 11.55 8.16 -9.20
C PRO A 262 12.72 7.46 -9.87
N MET A 263 12.67 7.18 -11.18
CA MET A 263 13.76 6.50 -11.88
C MET A 263 15.01 7.39 -12.00
N TRP A 264 14.82 8.65 -12.41
CA TRP A 264 15.91 9.61 -12.44
C TRP A 264 16.46 9.92 -11.05
N GLY A 265 15.60 9.95 -10.03
CA GLY A 265 16.00 10.09 -8.63
C GLY A 265 16.88 8.94 -8.14
N ALA A 266 16.51 7.69 -8.50
CA ALA A 266 17.30 6.50 -8.19
C ALA A 266 18.70 6.57 -8.85
N LEU A 267 18.76 6.96 -10.13
CA LEU A 267 20.00 7.11 -10.87
C LEU A 267 20.90 8.22 -10.28
N LEU A 268 20.34 9.38 -9.96
CA LEU A 268 21.05 10.47 -9.31
C LEU A 268 21.59 10.07 -7.92
N GLY A 269 20.76 9.39 -7.12
CA GLY A 269 21.16 8.90 -5.80
C GLY A 269 22.30 7.87 -5.86
N ALA A 270 22.24 6.96 -6.82
CA ALA A 270 23.31 5.98 -7.06
C ALA A 270 24.59 6.66 -7.56
N SER A 271 24.49 7.63 -8.47
CA SER A 271 25.62 8.43 -8.94
C SER A 271 26.31 9.19 -7.79
N CYS A 272 25.54 9.69 -6.83
CA CYS A 272 26.08 10.34 -5.64
C CYS A 272 26.89 9.36 -4.77
N ARG A 273 26.41 8.14 -4.59
CA ARG A 273 27.11 7.09 -3.82
C ARG A 273 28.42 6.68 -4.50
N LEU A 274 28.42 6.55 -5.83
CA LEU A 274 29.60 6.18 -6.63
C LEU A 274 30.51 7.34 -6.99
N LYS A 275 30.09 8.57 -6.68
CA LYS A 275 30.76 9.82 -7.08
C LYS A 275 30.90 9.97 -8.60
N ASP A 276 29.99 9.41 -9.35
CA ASP A 276 29.92 9.56 -10.81
C ASP A 276 29.23 10.88 -11.17
N VAL A 277 30.08 11.90 -11.38
CA VAL A 277 29.60 13.26 -11.66
C VAL A 277 28.87 13.32 -13.00
N ALA A 278 29.38 12.63 -14.05
CA ALA A 278 28.78 12.69 -15.38
C ALA A 278 27.36 12.10 -15.40
N MET A 279 27.18 10.93 -14.80
CA MET A 279 25.89 10.30 -14.70
C MET A 279 24.92 11.10 -13.80
N GLY A 280 25.45 11.67 -12.70
CA GLY A 280 24.66 12.51 -11.80
C GLY A 280 24.18 13.81 -12.45
N GLU A 281 25.04 14.50 -13.22
CA GLU A 281 24.66 15.68 -14.00
C GLU A 281 23.59 15.33 -15.05
N TYR A 282 23.75 14.18 -15.71
CA TYR A 282 22.78 13.68 -16.68
C TYR A 282 21.40 13.44 -16.04
N ALA A 283 21.34 12.70 -14.93
CA ALA A 283 20.10 12.42 -14.22
C ALA A 283 19.44 13.68 -13.67
N ALA A 284 20.24 14.58 -13.05
CA ALA A 284 19.75 15.84 -12.50
C ALA A 284 19.16 16.76 -13.58
N LYS A 285 19.78 16.81 -14.77
CA LYS A 285 19.25 17.58 -15.90
C LYS A 285 17.84 17.12 -16.29
N HIS A 286 17.60 15.81 -16.35
CA HIS A 286 16.27 15.27 -16.66
C HIS A 286 15.27 15.53 -15.54
N LEU A 287 15.66 15.39 -14.26
CA LEU A 287 14.81 15.72 -13.12
C LEU A 287 14.36 17.17 -13.13
N LEU A 288 15.30 18.11 -13.32
CA LEU A 288 14.99 19.53 -13.33
C LEU A 288 14.20 19.98 -14.58
N GLN A 289 14.21 19.19 -15.65
CA GLN A 289 13.29 19.41 -16.78
C GLN A 289 11.86 18.98 -16.44
N LEU A 290 11.69 17.96 -15.60
CA LEU A 290 10.37 17.47 -15.17
C LEU A 290 9.79 18.32 -14.04
N ASP A 291 10.63 18.66 -13.06
CA ASP A 291 10.28 19.54 -11.95
C ASP A 291 11.42 20.53 -11.66
N PRO A 292 11.37 21.72 -12.23
CA PRO A 292 12.38 22.77 -11.99
C PRO A 292 12.47 23.23 -10.54
N PHE A 293 11.43 22.98 -9.74
CA PHE A 293 11.34 23.41 -8.34
C PHE A 293 11.64 22.29 -7.34
N ASP A 294 12.15 21.14 -7.80
CA ASP A 294 12.55 20.06 -6.90
C ASP A 294 13.84 20.40 -6.12
N GLY A 295 13.68 20.97 -4.93
CA GLY A 295 14.78 21.30 -4.02
C GLY A 295 15.61 20.07 -3.60
N SER A 296 15.05 18.85 -3.67
CA SER A 296 15.77 17.61 -3.36
C SER A 296 16.82 17.31 -4.42
N CYS A 297 16.51 17.51 -5.70
CA CYS A 297 17.44 17.35 -6.81
C CYS A 297 18.67 18.27 -6.66
N TYR A 298 18.47 19.57 -6.40
CA TYR A 298 19.56 20.53 -6.15
C TYR A 298 20.43 20.11 -4.97
N THR A 299 19.80 19.62 -3.89
CA THR A 299 20.51 19.17 -2.69
C THR A 299 21.41 17.96 -2.99
N VAL A 300 20.87 16.93 -3.68
CA VAL A 300 21.62 15.71 -4.01
C VAL A 300 22.74 16.03 -4.99
N LEU A 301 22.50 16.86 -6.01
CA LEU A 301 23.52 17.27 -6.97
C LEU A 301 24.66 18.07 -6.29
N SER A 302 24.33 18.99 -5.39
CA SER A 302 25.33 19.70 -4.60
C SER A 302 26.16 18.77 -3.72
N ASN A 303 25.52 17.74 -3.14
CA ASN A 303 26.20 16.72 -2.34
C ASN A 303 27.13 15.86 -3.21
N LEU A 304 26.72 15.50 -4.43
CA LEU A 304 27.55 14.79 -5.40
C LEU A 304 28.83 15.59 -5.72
N TYR A 305 28.69 16.87 -6.07
CA TYR A 305 29.85 17.72 -6.35
C TYR A 305 30.77 17.86 -5.12
N SER A 306 30.19 18.02 -3.94
CA SER A 306 30.97 18.07 -2.69
C SER A 306 31.76 16.77 -2.45
N ALA A 307 31.10 15.60 -2.65
CA ALA A 307 31.71 14.29 -2.50
C ALA A 307 32.81 14.00 -3.55
N ALA A 308 32.71 14.63 -4.71
CA ALA A 308 33.73 14.58 -5.79
C ALA A 308 34.82 15.64 -5.64
N GLY A 309 34.78 16.50 -4.61
CA GLY A 309 35.78 17.59 -4.41
C GLY A 309 35.55 18.83 -5.28
N LEU A 310 34.44 18.92 -5.99
CA LEU A 310 34.07 20.01 -6.89
C LEU A 310 33.30 21.10 -6.14
N TYR A 311 33.92 21.71 -5.14
CA TYR A 311 33.25 22.64 -4.20
C TYR A 311 32.66 23.89 -4.87
N GLU A 312 33.33 24.42 -5.93
CA GLU A 312 32.82 25.57 -6.67
C GLU A 312 31.47 25.27 -7.31
N LYS A 313 31.35 24.13 -8.03
CA LYS A 313 30.06 23.67 -8.60
C LYS A 313 29.02 23.41 -7.55
N ALA A 314 29.38 22.88 -6.38
CA ALA A 314 28.46 22.66 -5.28
C ALA A 314 27.88 23.99 -4.75
N ILE A 315 28.69 25.06 -4.69
CA ILE A 315 28.25 26.40 -4.29
C ILE A 315 27.34 27.01 -5.36
N GLU A 316 27.67 26.87 -6.64
CA GLU A 316 26.85 27.35 -7.75
C GLU A 316 25.43 26.76 -7.71
N VAL A 317 25.32 25.44 -7.56
CA VAL A 317 24.02 24.73 -7.46
C VAL A 317 23.22 25.21 -6.27
N ARG A 318 23.84 25.42 -5.11
CA ARG A 318 23.15 25.96 -3.91
C ARG A 318 22.68 27.40 -4.10
N ASN A 319 23.47 28.21 -4.80
CA ASN A 319 23.09 29.58 -5.12
C ASN A 319 21.92 29.61 -6.11
N GLU A 320 21.87 28.70 -7.07
CA GLU A 320 20.77 28.59 -8.00
C GLU A 320 19.48 28.16 -7.28
N MET A 321 19.56 27.16 -6.41
CA MET A 321 18.46 26.75 -5.53
C MET A 321 17.89 27.94 -4.74
N LYS A 322 18.75 28.76 -4.12
CA LYS A 322 18.35 29.96 -3.37
C LYS A 322 17.71 31.04 -4.26
N LYS A 323 18.24 31.27 -5.47
CA LYS A 323 17.67 32.24 -6.43
C LYS A 323 16.23 31.87 -6.81
N GLN A 324 15.92 30.58 -6.86
CA GLN A 324 14.56 30.09 -7.13
C GLN A 324 13.66 30.08 -5.90
N GLY A 325 14.14 30.59 -4.76
CA GLY A 325 13.38 30.64 -3.52
C GLY A 325 13.17 29.28 -2.85
N LEU A 326 13.98 28.29 -3.23
CA LEU A 326 13.87 26.94 -2.67
C LEU A 326 14.74 26.82 -1.42
N GLU A 327 14.15 26.32 -0.35
CA GLU A 327 14.85 26.04 0.89
C GLU A 327 14.95 24.53 1.13
N LYS A 328 16.06 24.10 1.73
CA LYS A 328 16.18 22.70 2.17
C LYS A 328 15.19 22.45 3.29
N ILE A 329 14.25 21.55 3.09
CA ILE A 329 13.35 21.11 4.16
C ILE A 329 14.20 20.40 5.22
N PRO A 330 14.21 20.91 6.48
CA PRO A 330 14.93 20.27 7.57
C PRO A 330 14.38 18.85 7.79
N GLY A 331 15.26 17.90 8.11
CA GLY A 331 14.82 16.57 8.52
C GLY A 331 14.02 16.68 9.82
N SER A 332 12.87 16.01 9.88
CA SER A 332 12.05 15.88 11.07
C SER A 332 11.90 14.42 11.47
N SER A 333 11.74 14.18 12.76
CA SER A 333 11.32 12.90 13.31
C SER A 333 10.18 13.12 14.28
N SER A 334 9.19 12.24 14.26
CA SER A 334 8.05 12.31 15.18
C SER A 334 8.09 11.09 16.09
N LEU A 335 7.81 11.33 17.37
CA LEU A 335 7.70 10.28 18.40
C LEU A 335 6.35 10.45 19.10
N GLU A 336 5.58 9.38 19.20
CA GLU A 336 4.34 9.38 19.98
C GLU A 336 4.63 8.83 21.40
N ILE A 337 4.32 9.65 22.42
CA ILE A 337 4.42 9.28 23.82
C ILE A 337 3.07 9.62 24.48
N ASP A 338 2.41 8.65 25.05
CA ASP A 338 1.13 8.80 25.77
C ASP A 338 0.04 9.52 24.96
N GLY A 339 -0.01 9.28 23.62
CA GLY A 339 -1.00 9.90 22.72
C GLY A 339 -0.65 11.33 22.31
N LEU A 340 0.53 11.85 22.66
CA LEU A 340 1.08 13.12 22.19
C LEU A 340 2.14 12.86 21.12
N VAL A 341 1.98 13.48 19.95
CA VAL A 341 2.97 13.43 18.88
C VAL A 341 3.95 14.59 19.09
N LEU A 342 5.22 14.24 19.31
CA LEU A 342 6.32 15.20 19.44
C LEU A 342 7.14 15.21 18.16
N ASP A 343 7.21 16.36 17.50
CA ASP A 343 7.98 16.57 16.29
C ASP A 343 9.35 17.19 16.61
N PHE A 344 10.40 16.53 16.17
CA PHE A 344 11.78 17.00 16.29
C PHE A 344 12.31 17.44 14.94
N TRP A 345 12.79 18.66 14.84
CA TRP A 345 13.38 19.23 13.63
C TRP A 345 14.88 19.42 13.81
N VAL A 346 15.66 19.16 12.77
CA VAL A 346 17.11 19.44 12.79
C VAL A 346 17.33 20.94 12.98
N GLY A 347 17.86 21.33 14.15
CA GLY A 347 18.15 22.74 14.50
C GLY A 347 17.17 23.41 15.45
N SER A 348 16.06 22.80 15.81
CA SER A 348 15.17 23.27 16.87
C SER A 348 15.37 22.45 18.14
N CYS A 349 16.03 23.02 19.11
CA CYS A 349 16.04 22.55 20.50
C CYS A 349 15.10 23.49 21.27
N SER A 350 13.79 23.24 21.23
CA SER A 350 12.83 23.83 22.15
C SER A 350 12.02 22.72 22.77
N LEU A 351 12.46 22.29 23.95
CA LEU A 351 11.56 21.75 24.96
C LEU A 351 10.78 22.96 25.50
N GLU A 352 9.55 23.18 25.05
CA GLU A 352 8.55 23.92 25.77
C GLU A 352 7.44 22.97 26.21
#